data_5ba4fe2e67b349eb5231f95bd60d6f1c
#
_entry.id   5ba4fe2e67b349eb5231f95bd60d6f1c
#
_cell.length_a   1.000
_cell.length_b   1.000
_cell.length_c   1.000
_cell.angle_alpha   90.00
_cell.angle_beta   90.00
_cell.angle_gamma   90.00
#
_symmetry.space_group_name_H-M   'P 1'
#
loop_
_entity.id
_entity.type
_entity.pdbx_description
1 polymer ?
#
loop_
_entity_poly.entity_id
_entity_poly.type
_entity_poly.pdbx_seq_one_letter_code
_entity_poly.pdbx_strand_id
1 'polypeptide(L)'
;MIASTGQAPFRPTLLRALRLAMRDLWDHLGFVISFSLLHSLLMPLLLSVPLSLTKLIHLPPKPGYLLLTLLTLPIFPPLFAGYCFVAYRICLGRSVSWVYLLQGFRQYYWAAVRLGLFQLVITFGLLANLLFYTYWHHPFGSLFSLFWAYILLCWSLLLLYQYPLLVLQENGVFDEESRRARRGALAAIRRSFFLTLGNPLYTVGLLCITAQLVLLCFLTGIAWILLYPALPLQLVTRATCLLLARYDLVPPPPKDAPVADVP
;
A
#
# COMPACT_ATOMS: atom_id res chain seq x y z
N MET A 1 22.11 -13.83 -25.48
CA MET A 1 21.68 -12.91 -26.59
C MET A 1 20.17 -13.08 -26.73
N ILE A 2 19.36 -12.22 -26.06
CA ILE A 2 17.91 -12.17 -26.21
C ILE A 2 17.63 -11.14 -27.28
N ALA A 3 17.09 -11.61 -28.40
CA ALA A 3 16.70 -10.76 -29.53
C ALA A 3 15.69 -9.71 -29.02
N SER A 4 16.08 -8.44 -29.04
CA SER A 4 15.21 -7.31 -28.82
C SER A 4 14.16 -7.29 -29.94
N THR A 5 12.98 -7.85 -29.67
CA THR A 5 11.80 -7.59 -30.49
C THR A 5 11.57 -6.08 -30.43
N GLY A 6 11.67 -5.41 -31.58
CA GLY A 6 11.59 -3.96 -31.74
C GLY A 6 10.23 -3.34 -31.39
N GLN A 7 9.67 -3.71 -30.24
CA GLN A 7 8.49 -3.09 -29.67
C GLN A 7 8.91 -1.79 -28.99
N ALA A 8 8.27 -0.69 -29.36
CA ALA A 8 8.48 0.60 -28.72
C ALA A 8 8.39 0.45 -27.19
N PRO A 9 9.30 1.08 -26.41
CA PRO A 9 9.34 0.91 -24.97
C PRO A 9 8.00 1.28 -24.36
N PHE A 10 7.43 0.34 -23.61
CA PHE A 10 6.14 0.52 -22.91
C PHE A 10 6.26 1.70 -21.93
N ARG A 11 5.52 2.79 -22.17
CA ARG A 11 5.49 3.95 -21.27
C ARG A 11 4.22 3.86 -20.40
N PRO A 12 4.36 3.57 -19.09
CA PRO A 12 3.24 3.60 -18.18
C PRO A 12 2.75 5.04 -18.01
N THR A 13 1.47 5.28 -18.31
CA THR A 13 0.82 6.57 -18.03
C THR A 13 -0.08 6.42 -16.81
N LEU A 14 -0.16 7.45 -15.97
CA LEU A 14 -1.03 7.48 -14.78
C LEU A 14 -2.50 7.31 -15.15
N LEU A 15 -2.93 7.93 -16.26
CA LEU A 15 -4.30 7.77 -16.77
C LEU A 15 -4.61 6.33 -17.14
N ARG A 16 -3.64 5.61 -17.71
CA ARG A 16 -3.81 4.18 -18.00
C ARG A 16 -3.93 3.36 -16.73
N ALA A 17 -3.09 3.64 -15.72
CA ALA A 17 -3.17 2.98 -14.42
C ALA A 17 -4.54 3.21 -13.77
N LEU A 18 -5.02 4.46 -13.77
CA LEU A 18 -6.32 4.82 -13.21
C LEU A 18 -7.46 4.14 -13.98
N ARG A 19 -7.46 4.19 -15.32
CA ARG A 19 -8.50 3.56 -16.14
C ARG A 19 -8.58 2.05 -15.91
N LEU A 20 -7.41 1.37 -15.85
CA LEU A 20 -7.37 -0.05 -15.60
C LEU A 20 -7.81 -0.38 -14.16
N ALA A 21 -7.39 0.39 -13.16
CA ALA A 21 -7.81 0.20 -11.79
C ALA A 21 -9.33 0.40 -11.62
N MET A 22 -9.93 1.39 -12.31
CA MET A 22 -11.38 1.60 -12.31
C MET A 22 -12.13 0.47 -13.01
N ARG A 23 -11.61 -0.06 -14.12
CA ARG A 23 -12.18 -1.24 -14.78
C ARG A 23 -12.11 -2.46 -13.87
N ASP A 24 -10.94 -2.74 -13.31
CA ASP A 24 -10.75 -3.85 -12.38
C ASP A 24 -11.68 -3.74 -11.15
N LEU A 25 -11.87 -2.52 -10.64
CA LEU A 25 -12.82 -2.24 -9.55
C LEU A 25 -14.25 -2.59 -9.97
N TRP A 26 -14.66 -2.18 -11.17
CA TRP A 26 -16.00 -2.42 -11.68
C TRP A 26 -16.26 -3.91 -11.90
N ASP A 27 -15.31 -4.61 -12.53
CA ASP A 27 -15.40 -6.03 -12.81
C ASP A 27 -15.46 -6.88 -11.53
N HIS A 28 -14.91 -6.37 -10.40
CA HIS A 28 -14.86 -7.06 -9.11
C HIS A 28 -15.53 -6.28 -7.97
N LEU A 29 -16.54 -5.45 -8.29
CA LEU A 29 -17.16 -4.50 -7.37
C LEU A 29 -17.67 -5.16 -6.07
N GLY A 30 -18.30 -6.33 -6.18
CA GLY A 30 -18.80 -7.07 -5.01
C GLY A 30 -17.70 -7.44 -4.02
N PHE A 31 -16.54 -7.89 -4.49
CA PHE A 31 -15.40 -8.20 -3.65
C PHE A 31 -14.80 -6.95 -3.01
N VAL A 32 -14.64 -5.88 -3.77
CA VAL A 32 -14.09 -4.59 -3.32
C VAL A 32 -14.95 -4.00 -2.21
N ILE A 33 -16.28 -3.93 -2.41
CA ILE A 33 -17.22 -3.44 -1.39
C ILE A 33 -17.16 -4.30 -0.14
N SER A 34 -17.22 -5.62 -0.29
CA SER A 34 -17.19 -6.54 0.84
C SER A 34 -15.90 -6.41 1.65
N PHE A 35 -14.74 -6.24 1.00
CA PHE A 35 -13.46 -6.01 1.68
C PHE A 35 -13.44 -4.66 2.41
N SER A 36 -13.94 -3.59 1.77
CA SER A 36 -13.99 -2.26 2.38
C SER A 36 -14.96 -2.22 3.57
N LEU A 37 -16.09 -2.90 3.49
CA LEU A 37 -17.03 -3.08 4.61
C LEU A 37 -16.37 -3.83 5.77
N LEU A 38 -15.69 -4.95 5.48
CA LEU A 38 -14.93 -5.69 6.49
C LEU A 38 -13.93 -4.80 7.20
N HIS A 39 -13.14 -4.02 6.44
CA HIS A 39 -12.18 -3.08 7.00
C HIS A 39 -12.87 -2.00 7.85
N SER A 40 -13.96 -1.41 7.35
CA SER A 40 -14.70 -0.34 8.02
C SER A 40 -15.40 -0.80 9.30
N LEU A 41 -15.77 -2.07 9.40
CA LEU A 41 -16.31 -2.69 10.62
C LEU A 41 -15.19 -3.08 11.59
N LEU A 42 -14.08 -3.59 11.07
CA LEU A 42 -12.96 -4.05 11.89
C LEU A 42 -12.23 -2.89 12.57
N MET A 43 -12.11 -1.73 11.90
CA MET A 43 -11.45 -0.55 12.44
C MET A 43 -12.07 -0.06 13.76
N PRO A 44 -13.36 0.32 13.83
CA PRO A 44 -13.94 0.80 15.07
C PRO A 44 -13.98 -0.29 16.15
N LEU A 45 -14.14 -1.57 15.78
CA LEU A 45 -14.10 -2.68 16.71
C LEU A 45 -12.74 -2.78 17.39
N LEU A 46 -11.64 -2.75 16.61
CA LEU A 46 -10.28 -2.81 17.13
C LEU A 46 -9.89 -1.54 17.90
N LEU A 47 -10.49 -0.39 17.57
CA LEU A 47 -10.28 0.86 18.32
C LEU A 47 -11.06 0.87 19.63
N SER A 48 -12.28 0.32 19.67
CA SER A 48 -13.14 0.33 20.86
C SER A 48 -12.59 -0.56 21.98
N VAL A 49 -12.02 -1.72 21.67
CA VAL A 49 -11.50 -2.67 22.67
C VAL A 49 -10.40 -2.05 23.55
N PRO A 50 -9.29 -1.48 23.01
CA PRO A 50 -8.27 -0.88 23.88
C PRO A 50 -8.76 0.37 24.61
N LEU A 51 -9.64 1.17 23.99
CA LEU A 51 -10.23 2.34 24.65
C LEU A 51 -11.12 1.95 25.82
N SER A 52 -11.84 0.84 25.71
CA SER A 52 -12.63 0.29 26.82
C SER A 52 -11.74 -0.29 27.90
N LEU A 53 -10.66 -0.99 27.54
CA LEU A 53 -9.68 -1.54 28.48
C LEU A 53 -8.94 -0.45 29.24
N THR A 54 -8.53 0.65 28.58
CA THR A 54 -7.88 1.78 29.26
C THR A 54 -8.78 2.45 30.29
N LYS A 55 -10.08 2.58 29.99
CA LYS A 55 -11.08 3.08 30.94
C LYS A 55 -11.25 2.13 32.11
N LEU A 56 -11.33 0.82 31.87
CA LEU A 56 -11.53 -0.21 32.89
C LEU A 56 -10.34 -0.31 33.86
N ILE A 57 -9.10 -0.15 33.36
CA ILE A 57 -7.87 -0.28 34.15
C ILE A 57 -7.40 1.09 34.70
N HIS A 58 -8.18 2.17 34.48
CA HIS A 58 -7.81 3.54 34.85
C HIS A 58 -6.41 3.97 34.36
N LEU A 59 -5.96 3.42 33.23
CA LEU A 59 -4.69 3.78 32.60
C LEU A 59 -4.74 5.22 32.06
N PRO A 60 -3.69 6.01 32.22
CA PRO A 60 -3.63 7.30 31.59
C PRO A 60 -3.72 7.18 30.07
N PRO A 61 -4.28 8.18 29.35
CA PRO A 61 -4.59 8.07 27.91
C PRO A 61 -3.36 7.77 27.04
N LYS A 62 -2.17 8.25 27.39
CA LYS A 62 -0.93 8.07 26.64
C LYS A 62 -0.54 6.60 26.40
N PRO A 63 -0.43 5.73 27.44
CA PRO A 63 -0.17 4.30 27.21
C PRO A 63 -1.31 3.57 26.53
N GLY A 64 -2.56 4.06 26.65
CA GLY A 64 -3.70 3.50 25.94
C GLY A 64 -3.58 3.62 24.42
N TYR A 65 -3.12 4.76 23.90
CA TYR A 65 -2.86 4.92 22.46
C TYR A 65 -1.72 4.03 21.97
N LEU A 66 -0.67 3.83 22.78
CA LEU A 66 0.40 2.90 22.42
C LEU A 66 -0.10 1.46 22.34
N LEU A 67 -0.89 1.02 23.31
CA LEU A 67 -1.52 -0.31 23.33
C LEU A 67 -2.41 -0.50 22.10
N LEU A 68 -3.21 0.52 21.74
CA LEU A 68 -4.04 0.53 20.56
C LEU A 68 -3.23 0.30 19.29
N THR A 69 -2.15 1.07 19.13
CA THR A 69 -1.26 0.97 17.96
C THR A 69 -0.62 -0.41 17.87
N LEU A 70 -0.16 -0.96 18.99
CA LEU A 70 0.42 -2.31 19.04
C LEU A 70 -0.59 -3.40 18.71
N LEU A 71 -1.86 -3.24 19.11
CA LEU A 71 -2.91 -4.21 18.83
C LEU A 71 -3.35 -4.20 17.35
N THR A 72 -3.29 -3.05 16.68
CA THR A 72 -3.66 -2.92 15.27
C THR A 72 -2.59 -3.47 14.33
N LEU A 73 -1.32 -3.44 14.75
CA LEU A 73 -0.16 -3.84 13.95
C LEU A 73 -0.21 -5.32 13.46
N PRO A 74 -0.62 -6.33 14.24
CA PRO A 74 -0.67 -7.71 13.76
C PRO A 74 -1.83 -7.98 12.78
N ILE A 75 -2.78 -7.07 12.63
CA ILE A 75 -3.99 -7.28 11.84
C ILE A 75 -3.97 -6.49 10.53
N PHE A 76 -3.76 -5.17 10.56
CA PHE A 76 -3.88 -4.34 9.37
C PHE A 76 -2.78 -4.55 8.33
N PRO A 77 -1.49 -4.57 8.67
CA PRO A 77 -0.45 -4.81 7.69
C PRO A 77 -0.61 -6.13 6.91
N PRO A 78 -0.89 -7.29 7.56
CA PRO A 78 -1.17 -8.52 6.83
C PRO A 78 -2.45 -8.46 5.98
N LEU A 79 -3.47 -7.75 6.45
CA LEU A 79 -4.72 -7.57 5.70
C LEU A 79 -4.48 -6.77 4.41
N PHE A 80 -3.67 -5.69 4.48
CA PHE A 80 -3.28 -4.92 3.31
C PHE A 80 -2.40 -5.72 2.34
N ALA A 81 -1.46 -6.52 2.86
CA ALA A 81 -0.66 -7.42 2.02
C ALA A 81 -1.54 -8.47 1.34
N GLY A 82 -2.50 -9.05 2.05
CA GLY A 82 -3.48 -9.98 1.49
C GLY A 82 -4.31 -9.35 0.38
N TYR A 83 -4.78 -8.10 0.56
CA TYR A 83 -5.48 -7.40 -0.49
C TYR A 83 -4.59 -7.07 -1.70
N CYS A 84 -3.36 -6.62 -1.48
CA CYS A 84 -2.39 -6.42 -2.58
C CYS A 84 -2.13 -7.72 -3.36
N PHE A 85 -2.15 -8.88 -2.69
CA PHE A 85 -2.06 -10.18 -3.36
C PHE A 85 -3.27 -10.45 -4.27
N VAL A 86 -4.49 -10.18 -3.79
CA VAL A 86 -5.70 -10.29 -4.62
C VAL A 86 -5.65 -9.28 -5.77
N ALA A 87 -5.29 -8.02 -5.50
CA ALA A 87 -5.15 -6.99 -6.52
C ALA A 87 -4.12 -7.37 -7.60
N TYR A 88 -3.02 -8.02 -7.20
CA TYR A 88 -2.04 -8.56 -8.15
C TYR A 88 -2.63 -9.69 -9.01
N ARG A 89 -3.44 -10.59 -8.43
CA ARG A 89 -4.14 -11.64 -9.20
C ARG A 89 -5.10 -11.03 -10.23
N ILE A 90 -5.83 -9.97 -9.85
CA ILE A 90 -6.68 -9.20 -10.78
C ILE A 90 -5.83 -8.63 -11.93
N CYS A 91 -4.65 -8.07 -11.62
CA CYS A 91 -3.73 -7.57 -12.65
C CYS A 91 -3.32 -8.65 -13.67
N LEU A 92 -3.28 -9.91 -13.26
CA LEU A 92 -2.97 -11.07 -14.11
C LEU A 92 -4.22 -11.67 -14.80
N GLY A 93 -5.40 -11.09 -14.64
CA GLY A 93 -6.66 -11.62 -15.18
C GLY A 93 -7.13 -12.92 -14.51
N ARG A 94 -6.74 -13.17 -13.26
CA ARG A 94 -7.12 -14.39 -12.53
C ARG A 94 -8.35 -14.16 -11.67
N SER A 95 -9.09 -15.25 -11.42
CA SER A 95 -10.27 -15.24 -10.54
C SER A 95 -9.98 -14.71 -9.14
N VAL A 96 -10.97 -14.07 -8.52
CA VAL A 96 -10.93 -13.46 -7.20
C VAL A 96 -11.83 -14.22 -6.23
N SER A 97 -11.32 -14.49 -5.03
CA SER A 97 -12.07 -15.17 -3.96
C SER A 97 -11.53 -14.75 -2.60
N TRP A 98 -12.35 -14.84 -1.58
CA TRP A 98 -11.98 -14.65 -0.18
C TRP A 98 -10.87 -15.62 0.28
N VAL A 99 -10.83 -16.81 -0.32
CA VAL A 99 -9.78 -17.81 -0.05
C VAL A 99 -8.40 -17.25 -0.39
N TYR A 100 -8.28 -16.51 -1.49
CA TYR A 100 -7.01 -15.89 -1.89
C TYR A 100 -6.61 -14.72 -0.99
N LEU A 101 -7.59 -13.96 -0.45
CA LEU A 101 -7.32 -12.95 0.57
C LEU A 101 -6.71 -13.59 1.82
N LEU A 102 -7.31 -14.67 2.31
CA LEU A 102 -6.84 -15.40 3.48
C LEU A 102 -5.48 -16.08 3.22
N GLN A 103 -5.29 -16.61 2.02
CA GLN A 103 -4.01 -17.17 1.60
C GLN A 103 -2.92 -16.08 1.62
N GLY A 104 -3.17 -14.91 1.01
CA GLY A 104 -2.24 -13.78 1.04
C GLY A 104 -1.99 -13.29 2.46
N PHE A 105 -3.03 -13.17 3.28
CA PHE A 105 -2.89 -12.81 4.69
C PHE A 105 -1.95 -13.76 5.45
N ARG A 106 -2.11 -15.07 5.31
CA ARG A 106 -1.27 -16.09 5.96
C ARG A 106 0.15 -16.12 5.41
N GLN A 107 0.28 -16.10 4.09
CA GLN A 107 1.57 -16.21 3.41
C GLN A 107 2.50 -15.04 3.73
N TYR A 108 1.96 -13.80 3.78
CA TYR A 108 2.76 -12.58 4.00
C TYR A 108 2.73 -12.09 5.45
N TYR A 109 2.08 -12.80 6.36
CA TYR A 109 1.81 -12.35 7.73
C TYR A 109 3.04 -11.74 8.41
N TRP A 110 4.08 -12.52 8.61
CA TRP A 110 5.28 -12.05 9.31
C TRP A 110 6.06 -10.98 8.57
N ALA A 111 6.11 -11.05 7.24
CA ALA A 111 6.76 -10.05 6.42
C ALA A 111 6.00 -8.71 6.48
N ALA A 112 4.68 -8.75 6.44
CA ALA A 112 3.81 -7.58 6.54
C ALA A 112 3.82 -6.96 7.94
N VAL A 113 3.80 -7.76 9.01
CA VAL A 113 3.92 -7.26 10.39
C VAL A 113 5.26 -6.55 10.60
N ARG A 114 6.36 -7.14 10.15
CA ARG A 114 7.69 -6.48 10.21
C ARG A 114 7.72 -5.19 9.40
N LEU A 115 7.15 -5.19 8.20
CA LEU A 115 7.04 -3.99 7.38
C LEU A 115 6.23 -2.91 8.07
N GLY A 116 5.06 -3.25 8.62
CA GLY A 116 4.20 -2.34 9.38
C GLY A 116 4.91 -1.77 10.61
N LEU A 117 5.69 -2.59 11.32
CA LEU A 117 6.50 -2.13 12.46
C LEU A 117 7.56 -1.10 12.02
N PHE A 118 8.29 -1.37 10.93
CA PHE A 118 9.25 -0.39 10.39
C PHE A 118 8.56 0.90 9.95
N GLN A 119 7.42 0.79 9.25
CA GLN A 119 6.63 1.95 8.84
C GLN A 119 6.19 2.79 10.05
N LEU A 120 5.69 2.13 11.09
CA LEU A 120 5.27 2.77 12.33
C LEU A 120 6.43 3.52 12.98
N VAL A 121 7.56 2.85 13.24
CA VAL A 121 8.71 3.44 13.92
C VAL A 121 9.25 4.65 13.15
N ILE A 122 9.42 4.52 11.83
CA ILE A 122 9.93 5.61 10.99
C ILE A 122 8.92 6.77 10.96
N THR A 123 7.64 6.49 10.73
CA THR A 123 6.60 7.53 10.64
C THR A 123 6.45 8.27 11.98
N PHE A 124 6.44 7.55 13.11
CA PHE A 124 6.40 8.18 14.42
C PHE A 124 7.65 9.03 14.70
N GLY A 125 8.83 8.53 14.35
CA GLY A 125 10.07 9.29 14.47
C GLY A 125 10.06 10.58 13.67
N LEU A 126 9.59 10.53 12.41
CA LEU A 126 9.48 11.71 11.55
C LEU A 126 8.43 12.70 12.07
N LEU A 127 7.26 12.23 12.49
CA LEU A 127 6.22 13.07 13.06
C LEU A 127 6.64 13.71 14.39
N ALA A 128 7.30 12.96 15.25
CA ALA A 128 7.80 13.49 16.52
C ALA A 128 8.81 14.63 16.31
N ASN A 129 9.76 14.44 15.36
CA ASN A 129 10.70 15.49 15.00
C ASN A 129 9.98 16.71 14.38
N LEU A 130 9.04 16.47 13.44
CA LEU A 130 8.27 17.55 12.83
C LEU A 130 7.54 18.38 13.90
N LEU A 131 6.81 17.71 14.80
CA LEU A 131 6.08 18.39 15.88
C LEU A 131 7.04 19.10 16.84
N PHE A 132 8.13 18.45 17.25
CA PHE A 132 9.12 19.07 18.13
C PHE A 132 9.63 20.38 17.57
N TYR A 133 10.09 20.41 16.32
CA TYR A 133 10.61 21.63 15.69
C TYR A 133 9.52 22.66 15.36
N THR A 134 8.28 22.25 15.12
CA THR A 134 7.15 23.16 14.95
C THR A 134 6.81 23.93 16.22
N TYR A 135 6.91 23.28 17.40
CA TYR A 135 6.65 23.93 18.68
C TYR A 135 7.91 24.55 19.34
N TRP A 136 9.08 24.34 18.74
CA TRP A 136 10.31 24.92 19.25
C TRP A 136 10.42 26.40 18.88
N HIS A 137 10.26 27.27 19.87
CA HIS A 137 10.25 28.74 19.73
C HIS A 137 11.63 29.35 19.41
N HIS A 138 12.45 28.70 18.62
CA HIS A 138 13.76 29.18 18.18
C HIS A 138 13.67 29.68 16.72
N PRO A 139 14.41 30.72 16.30
CA PRO A 139 14.35 31.25 14.95
C PRO A 139 14.61 30.21 13.83
N PHE A 140 15.40 29.17 14.13
CA PHE A 140 15.62 28.06 13.19
C PHE A 140 14.56 26.94 13.27
N GLY A 141 13.62 26.99 14.20
CA GLY A 141 12.59 25.95 14.39
C GLY A 141 11.76 25.73 13.13
N SER A 142 11.33 26.80 12.48
CA SER A 142 10.55 26.73 11.23
C SER A 142 11.33 26.10 10.06
N LEU A 143 12.64 26.38 9.95
CA LEU A 143 13.49 25.79 8.91
C LEU A 143 13.64 24.28 9.11
N PHE A 144 13.90 23.84 10.35
CA PHE A 144 13.99 22.40 10.67
C PHE A 144 12.63 21.72 10.54
N SER A 145 11.54 22.37 10.89
CA SER A 145 10.18 21.85 10.67
C SER A 145 9.91 21.59 9.18
N LEU A 146 10.26 22.55 8.30
CA LEU A 146 10.14 22.40 6.85
C LEU A 146 10.99 21.23 6.33
N PHE A 147 12.21 21.07 6.83
CA PHE A 147 13.09 19.96 6.47
C PHE A 147 12.47 18.59 6.84
N TRP A 148 11.93 18.45 8.06
CA TRP A 148 11.26 17.21 8.47
C TRP A 148 9.96 16.97 7.73
N ALA A 149 9.20 18.01 7.38
CA ALA A 149 8.02 17.90 6.51
C ALA A 149 8.40 17.37 5.12
N TYR A 150 9.50 17.85 4.55
CA TYR A 150 10.02 17.34 3.27
C TYR A 150 10.42 15.86 3.35
N ILE A 151 11.12 15.45 4.42
CA ILE A 151 11.48 14.02 4.63
C ILE A 151 10.21 13.18 4.79
N LEU A 152 9.20 13.66 5.51
CA LEU A 152 7.92 12.96 5.67
C LEU A 152 7.20 12.81 4.33
N LEU A 153 7.24 13.82 3.47
CA LEU A 153 6.71 13.74 2.11
C LEU A 153 7.45 12.67 1.28
N CYS A 154 8.78 12.69 1.30
CA CYS A 154 9.59 11.65 0.63
C CYS A 154 9.27 10.24 1.16
N TRP A 155 9.11 10.10 2.47
CA TRP A 155 8.69 8.84 3.09
C TRP A 155 7.31 8.38 2.61
N SER A 156 6.35 9.31 2.50
CA SER A 156 5.00 9.02 2.00
C SER A 156 5.01 8.48 0.55
N LEU A 157 5.91 8.99 -0.30
CA LEU A 157 6.12 8.46 -1.65
C LEU A 157 6.61 7.01 -1.63
N LEU A 158 7.50 6.67 -0.69
CA LEU A 158 8.01 5.30 -0.53
C LEU A 158 6.94 4.33 -0.04
N LEU A 159 6.05 4.79 0.87
CA LEU A 159 4.99 3.96 1.44
C LEU A 159 4.05 3.38 0.37
N LEU A 160 3.82 4.10 -0.73
CA LEU A 160 2.93 3.68 -1.82
C LEU A 160 3.29 2.29 -2.37
N TYR A 161 4.58 2.03 -2.58
CA TYR A 161 5.02 0.82 -3.26
C TYR A 161 5.33 -0.35 -2.33
N GLN A 162 5.43 -0.13 -1.01
CA GLN A 162 5.99 -1.12 -0.09
C GLN A 162 5.16 -2.41 -0.01
N TYR A 163 3.82 -2.33 0.12
CA TYR A 163 2.96 -3.53 0.16
C TYR A 163 2.88 -4.25 -1.20
N PRO A 164 2.63 -3.58 -2.33
CA PRO A 164 2.69 -4.23 -3.63
C PRO A 164 4.03 -4.91 -3.89
N LEU A 165 5.16 -4.23 -3.60
CA LEU A 165 6.49 -4.81 -3.79
C LEU A 165 6.77 -5.98 -2.85
N LEU A 166 6.26 -5.96 -1.61
CA LEU A 166 6.36 -7.09 -0.69
C LEU A 166 5.73 -8.34 -1.30
N VAL A 167 4.52 -8.20 -1.86
CA VAL A 167 3.80 -9.29 -2.48
C VAL A 167 4.48 -9.77 -3.76
N LEU A 168 4.91 -8.85 -4.61
CA LEU A 168 5.54 -9.17 -5.91
C LEU A 168 6.89 -9.87 -5.75
N GLN A 169 7.71 -9.47 -4.76
CA GLN A 169 9.00 -10.11 -4.53
C GLN A 169 8.89 -11.57 -4.05
N GLU A 170 7.85 -11.92 -3.32
CA GLU A 170 7.65 -13.29 -2.84
C GLU A 170 7.00 -14.20 -3.90
N ASN A 171 6.26 -13.61 -4.85
CA ASN A 171 5.70 -14.36 -5.99
C ASN A 171 6.71 -14.61 -7.13
N GLY A 172 7.96 -14.30 -6.91
CA GLY A 172 9.02 -14.66 -7.83
C GLY A 172 9.18 -13.76 -9.06
N VAL A 173 8.66 -12.54 -8.99
CA VAL A 173 8.81 -11.52 -10.03
C VAL A 173 10.28 -11.07 -10.20
N PHE A 174 11.11 -11.25 -9.18
CA PHE A 174 12.54 -10.92 -9.20
C PHE A 174 13.38 -12.19 -9.20
N ASP A 175 14.53 -12.20 -9.89
CA ASP A 175 15.41 -13.36 -10.11
C ASP A 175 15.66 -14.23 -8.89
N GLU A 176 15.83 -15.57 -9.13
CA GLU A 176 15.99 -16.56 -8.07
C GLU A 176 17.19 -16.34 -7.16
N GLU A 177 18.28 -15.82 -7.69
CA GLU A 177 19.49 -15.52 -6.93
C GLU A 177 19.26 -14.35 -5.96
N SER A 178 18.44 -13.38 -6.36
CA SER A 178 17.93 -12.30 -5.51
C SER A 178 16.87 -12.78 -4.49
N ARG A 179 16.24 -13.94 -4.74
CA ARG A 179 15.20 -14.49 -3.85
C ARG A 179 15.77 -14.97 -2.52
N ARG A 180 16.93 -15.64 -2.50
CA ARG A 180 17.50 -16.22 -1.26
C ARG A 180 18.10 -15.16 -0.34
N ALA A 181 18.76 -14.14 -0.90
CA ALA A 181 19.54 -13.17 -0.14
C ALA A 181 18.73 -11.96 0.37
N ARG A 182 17.54 -11.64 -0.21
CA ARG A 182 16.87 -10.35 0.01
C ARG A 182 15.34 -10.45 0.04
N ARG A 183 14.78 -11.43 0.76
CA ARG A 183 13.34 -11.50 1.05
C ARG A 183 13.03 -10.73 2.32
N GLY A 184 11.89 -10.04 2.35
CA GLY A 184 11.35 -9.43 3.55
C GLY A 184 11.13 -7.92 3.48
N ALA A 185 10.76 -7.34 4.61
CA ALA A 185 10.35 -5.94 4.75
C ALA A 185 11.43 -4.94 4.28
N LEU A 186 12.69 -5.15 4.66
CA LEU A 186 13.79 -4.25 4.26
C LEU A 186 14.05 -4.26 2.75
N ALA A 187 13.90 -5.42 2.10
CA ALA A 187 14.04 -5.50 0.65
C ALA A 187 12.90 -4.75 -0.07
N ALA A 188 11.66 -4.82 0.46
CA ALA A 188 10.54 -4.04 -0.07
C ALA A 188 10.79 -2.53 0.05
N ILE A 189 11.29 -2.06 1.20
CA ILE A 189 11.65 -0.65 1.43
C ILE A 189 12.74 -0.21 0.45
N ARG A 190 13.82 -1.00 0.32
CA ARG A 190 14.91 -0.67 -0.60
C ARG A 190 14.45 -0.59 -2.06
N ARG A 191 13.65 -1.55 -2.51
CA ARG A 191 13.10 -1.56 -3.88
C ARG A 191 12.13 -0.41 -4.12
N SER A 192 11.30 -0.07 -3.12
CA SER A 192 10.45 1.11 -3.14
C SER A 192 11.26 2.39 -3.36
N PHE A 193 12.40 2.53 -2.67
CA PHE A 193 13.31 3.65 -2.83
C PHE A 193 13.82 3.78 -4.28
N PHE A 194 14.36 2.68 -4.85
CA PHE A 194 14.84 2.70 -6.24
C PHE A 194 13.72 2.97 -7.25
N LEU A 195 12.53 2.42 -7.03
CA LEU A 195 11.39 2.62 -7.93
C LEU A 195 10.91 4.08 -7.90
N THR A 196 10.87 4.69 -6.72
CA THR A 196 10.51 6.10 -6.53
C THR A 196 11.53 7.03 -7.18
N LEU A 197 12.84 6.81 -6.96
CA LEU A 197 13.90 7.63 -7.56
C LEU A 197 13.99 7.45 -9.08
N GLY A 198 13.75 6.25 -9.58
CA GLY A 198 13.74 5.98 -11.02
C GLY A 198 12.56 6.60 -11.77
N ASN A 199 11.48 6.94 -11.07
CA ASN A 199 10.25 7.48 -11.67
C ASN A 199 9.58 8.55 -10.79
N PRO A 200 10.26 9.68 -10.48
CA PRO A 200 9.78 10.63 -9.49
C PRO A 200 8.45 11.29 -9.89
N LEU A 201 8.31 11.74 -11.13
CA LEU A 201 7.08 12.38 -11.62
C LEU A 201 5.87 11.42 -11.60
N TYR A 202 6.10 10.17 -11.98
CA TYR A 202 5.04 9.16 -11.93
C TYR A 202 4.61 8.91 -10.48
N THR A 203 5.55 8.82 -9.55
CA THR A 203 5.29 8.55 -8.13
C THR A 203 4.57 9.71 -7.45
N VAL A 204 4.99 10.96 -7.70
CA VAL A 204 4.31 12.16 -7.20
C VAL A 204 2.89 12.23 -7.75
N GLY A 205 2.70 12.04 -9.05
CA GLY A 205 1.37 12.00 -9.65
C GLY A 205 0.49 10.88 -9.08
N LEU A 206 1.05 9.70 -8.82
CA LEU A 206 0.33 8.60 -8.17
C LEU A 206 -0.07 8.96 -6.74
N LEU A 207 0.81 9.60 -5.97
CA LEU A 207 0.50 10.09 -4.63
C LEU A 207 -0.66 11.11 -4.67
N CYS A 208 -0.59 12.09 -5.58
CA CYS A 208 -1.64 13.09 -5.73
C CYS A 208 -3.01 12.46 -6.06
N ILE A 209 -3.05 11.55 -7.04
CA ILE A 209 -4.30 10.86 -7.41
C ILE A 209 -4.82 10.01 -6.24
N THR A 210 -3.94 9.27 -5.57
CA THR A 210 -4.32 8.44 -4.42
C THR A 210 -4.85 9.29 -3.27
N ALA A 211 -4.19 10.41 -2.97
CA ALA A 211 -4.63 11.36 -1.94
C ALA A 211 -5.99 11.99 -2.27
N GLN A 212 -6.21 12.38 -3.54
CA GLN A 212 -7.49 12.90 -4.00
C GLN A 212 -8.60 11.86 -3.89
N LEU A 213 -8.35 10.59 -4.24
CA LEU A 213 -9.33 9.51 -4.10
C LEU A 213 -9.66 9.26 -2.62
N VAL A 214 -8.66 9.23 -1.74
CA VAL A 214 -8.88 9.08 -0.30
C VAL A 214 -9.69 10.26 0.25
N LEU A 215 -9.35 11.49 -0.13
CA LEU A 215 -10.09 12.69 0.26
C LEU A 215 -11.54 12.65 -0.24
N LEU A 216 -11.76 12.27 -1.50
CA LEU A 216 -13.09 12.13 -2.07
C LEU A 216 -13.91 11.08 -1.31
N CYS A 217 -13.33 9.91 -1.02
CA CYS A 217 -13.97 8.88 -0.21
C CYS A 217 -14.34 9.42 1.17
N PHE A 218 -13.44 10.17 1.80
CA PHE A 218 -13.68 10.75 3.13
C PHE A 218 -14.81 11.79 3.12
N LEU A 219 -14.82 12.71 2.14
CA LEU A 219 -15.83 13.76 2.02
C LEU A 219 -17.24 13.20 1.75
N THR A 220 -17.35 12.11 1.02
CA THR A 220 -18.63 11.48 0.69
C THR A 220 -19.15 10.55 1.81
N GLY A 221 -18.33 10.19 2.80
CA GLY A 221 -18.66 9.29 3.89
C GLY A 221 -19.07 7.88 3.46
N ILE A 222 -20.07 7.77 2.57
CA ILE A 222 -20.53 6.47 2.03
C ILE A 222 -19.41 5.78 1.23
N ALA A 223 -18.69 6.52 0.36
CA ALA A 223 -17.57 5.95 -0.38
C ALA A 223 -16.39 5.58 0.54
N TRP A 224 -16.24 6.24 1.69
CA TRP A 224 -15.29 5.81 2.71
C TRP A 224 -15.57 4.39 3.18
N ILE A 225 -16.83 4.07 3.47
CA ILE A 225 -17.25 2.74 3.93
C ILE A 225 -17.14 1.70 2.81
N LEU A 226 -17.53 2.06 1.58
CA LEU A 226 -17.67 1.10 0.47
C LEU A 226 -16.41 0.90 -0.37
N LEU A 227 -15.53 1.90 -0.45
CA LEU A 227 -14.40 1.89 -1.39
C LEU A 227 -13.03 2.02 -0.71
N TYR A 228 -12.96 2.61 0.48
CA TYR A 228 -11.71 2.70 1.23
C TYR A 228 -11.51 1.45 2.12
N PRO A 229 -10.32 0.84 2.20
CA PRO A 229 -9.08 1.20 1.50
C PRO A 229 -8.86 0.48 0.16
N ALA A 230 -9.84 -0.27 -0.33
CA ALA A 230 -9.68 -1.16 -1.48
C ALA A 230 -9.27 -0.39 -2.75
N LEU A 231 -9.96 0.70 -3.08
CA LEU A 231 -9.70 1.48 -4.29
C LEU A 231 -8.27 2.07 -4.34
N PRO A 232 -7.77 2.75 -3.30
CA PRO A 232 -6.38 3.21 -3.27
C PRO A 232 -5.37 2.08 -3.43
N LEU A 233 -5.55 0.96 -2.72
CA LEU A 233 -4.65 -0.19 -2.80
C LEU A 233 -4.67 -0.85 -4.19
N GLN A 234 -5.84 -0.96 -4.82
CA GLN A 234 -5.98 -1.47 -6.18
C GLN A 234 -5.24 -0.59 -7.17
N LEU A 235 -5.44 0.73 -7.10
CA LEU A 235 -4.75 1.71 -7.96
C LEU A 235 -3.24 1.60 -7.82
N VAL A 236 -2.73 1.62 -6.59
CA VAL A 236 -1.30 1.56 -6.31
C VAL A 236 -0.70 0.23 -6.76
N THR A 237 -1.38 -0.89 -6.53
CA THR A 237 -0.91 -2.21 -7.00
C THR A 237 -0.87 -2.26 -8.52
N ARG A 238 -1.90 -1.77 -9.20
CA ARG A 238 -1.96 -1.72 -10.67
C ARG A 238 -0.86 -0.82 -11.24
N ALA A 239 -0.66 0.35 -10.65
CA ALA A 239 0.40 1.28 -11.02
C ALA A 239 1.79 0.66 -10.85
N THR A 240 2.01 -0.09 -9.76
CA THR A 240 3.27 -0.82 -9.51
C THR A 240 3.50 -1.90 -10.55
N CYS A 241 2.48 -2.71 -10.91
CA CYS A 241 2.58 -3.72 -11.96
C CYS A 241 2.92 -3.11 -13.32
N LEU A 242 2.28 -1.99 -13.69
CA LEU A 242 2.57 -1.28 -14.94
C LEU A 242 3.99 -0.72 -14.96
N LEU A 243 4.46 -0.22 -13.82
CA LEU A 243 5.80 0.32 -13.71
C LEU A 243 6.87 -0.78 -13.81
N LEU A 244 6.62 -1.95 -13.20
CA LEU A 244 7.51 -3.10 -13.29
C LEU A 244 7.48 -3.75 -14.67
N ALA A 245 6.35 -3.70 -15.39
CA ALA A 245 6.25 -4.14 -16.77
C ALA A 245 7.14 -3.29 -17.72
N ARG A 246 7.41 -2.02 -17.39
CA ARG A 246 8.39 -1.19 -18.12
C ARG A 246 9.81 -1.72 -18.01
N TYR A 247 10.13 -2.41 -16.93
CA TYR A 247 11.44 -3.00 -16.67
C TYR A 247 11.49 -4.51 -17.02
N ASP A 248 10.50 -5.01 -17.76
CA ASP A 248 10.34 -6.42 -18.16
C ASP A 248 10.34 -7.42 -16.98
N LEU A 249 10.04 -6.93 -15.77
CA LEU A 249 9.96 -7.76 -14.57
C LEU A 249 8.59 -8.44 -14.38
N VAL A 250 7.55 -7.89 -15.00
CA VAL A 250 6.18 -8.43 -14.98
C VAL A 250 5.66 -8.46 -16.42
N PRO A 251 4.95 -9.52 -16.85
CA PRO A 251 4.35 -9.50 -18.17
C PRO A 251 3.42 -8.29 -18.33
N PRO A 252 3.43 -7.62 -19.49
CA PRO A 252 2.53 -6.49 -19.71
C PRO A 252 1.08 -6.97 -19.57
N PRO A 253 0.19 -6.16 -18.97
CA PRO A 253 -1.20 -6.52 -18.83
C PRO A 253 -1.78 -6.82 -20.21
N PRO A 254 -2.60 -7.87 -20.36
CA PRO A 254 -3.23 -8.23 -21.63
C PRO A 254 -3.95 -7.02 -22.20
N LYS A 255 -3.70 -6.74 -23.48
CA LYS A 255 -4.18 -5.51 -24.14
C LYS A 255 -5.69 -5.42 -24.18
N ASP A 256 -6.41 -6.49 -24.19
CA ASP A 256 -7.88 -6.58 -24.25
C ASP A 256 -8.35 -8.03 -24.02
N ALA A 257 -7.85 -8.71 -23.01
CA ALA A 257 -8.40 -10.03 -22.69
C ALA A 257 -9.83 -9.82 -22.16
N PRO A 258 -10.85 -10.34 -22.84
CA PRO A 258 -12.13 -10.56 -22.21
C PRO A 258 -11.85 -11.48 -21.00
N VAL A 259 -12.52 -11.23 -19.91
CA VAL A 259 -12.51 -12.13 -18.74
C VAL A 259 -12.86 -13.51 -19.30
N ALA A 260 -11.86 -14.38 -19.43
CA ALA A 260 -12.12 -15.76 -19.80
C ALA A 260 -12.96 -16.34 -18.66
N ASP A 261 -14.23 -16.56 -18.93
CA ASP A 261 -15.10 -17.36 -18.10
C ASP A 261 -14.44 -18.75 -17.97
N VAL A 262 -13.73 -18.94 -16.88
CA VAL A 262 -13.24 -20.25 -16.51
C VAL A 262 -14.28 -20.84 -15.59
N PRO A 263 -14.87 -22.00 -15.97
CA PRO A 263 -15.94 -22.67 -15.25
C PRO A 263 -15.56 -23.06 -13.82
#